data_106c33c4b8f1b777163e8099cfd2fdf3
#
_entry.id   106c33c4b8f1b777163e8099cfd2fdf3
#
_cell.length_a   1.000
_cell.length_b   1.000
_cell.length_c   1.000
_cell.angle_alpha   90.00
_cell.angle_beta   90.00
_cell.angle_gamma   90.00
#
_symmetry.space_group_name_H-M   'P 1'
#
loop_
_entity.id
_entity.type
_entity.pdbx_description
1 polymer ?
#
loop_
_entity_poly.entity_id
_entity_poly.type
_entity_poly.pdbx_seq_one_letter_code
_entity_poly.pdbx_strand_id
1 'polypeptide(L)'
;MIELTREAFEELVSEALDTIPPELTRHMRNVVILVEDEAPEPGLLGLYHGVPLTERGDWYGGVLPDHISIYRNEIMEICETVEDVVDEVRITVVHEIAHHFGINDDWLHRHGY
;
A
#
# COMPACT_ATOMS: atom_id res chain seq x y z
N MET A 1 11.89 16.22 5.74
CA MET A 1 11.41 15.86 4.41
C MET A 1 12.54 15.30 3.56
N ILE A 2 12.33 14.13 2.97
CA ILE A 2 13.30 13.52 2.06
C ILE A 2 12.85 13.75 0.62
N GLU A 3 13.80 13.90 -0.30
CA GLU A 3 13.49 14.01 -1.73
C GLU A 3 14.06 12.80 -2.47
N LEU A 4 13.19 12.13 -3.21
CA LEU A 4 13.53 10.92 -3.96
C LEU A 4 12.92 11.01 -5.35
N THR A 5 13.65 10.50 -6.34
CA THR A 5 13.07 10.32 -7.68
C THR A 5 11.98 9.25 -7.58
N ARG A 6 11.11 9.20 -8.59
CA ARG A 6 10.08 8.17 -8.65
C ARG A 6 10.69 6.77 -8.63
N GLU A 7 11.76 6.56 -9.40
CA GLU A 7 12.43 5.27 -9.49
C GLU A 7 13.02 4.85 -8.15
N ALA A 8 13.68 5.77 -7.45
CA ALA A 8 14.23 5.48 -6.14
C ALA A 8 13.14 5.17 -5.12
N PHE A 9 12.03 5.91 -5.17
CA PHE A 9 10.88 5.66 -4.30
C PHE A 9 10.27 4.28 -4.58
N GLU A 10 10.11 3.94 -5.85
CA GLU A 10 9.54 2.63 -6.23
C GLU A 10 10.40 1.46 -5.77
N GLU A 11 11.72 1.61 -5.76
CA GLU A 11 12.61 0.60 -5.22
C GLU A 11 12.39 0.40 -3.72
N LEU A 12 12.17 1.50 -2.98
CA LEU A 12 11.87 1.41 -1.55
C LEU A 12 10.51 0.79 -1.27
N VAL A 13 9.54 1.04 -2.14
CA VAL A 13 8.23 0.39 -2.06
C VAL A 13 8.40 -1.12 -2.22
N SER A 14 9.16 -1.56 -3.21
CA SER A 14 9.45 -2.98 -3.42
C SER A 14 10.12 -3.60 -2.20
N GLU A 15 11.09 -2.92 -1.63
CA GLU A 15 11.77 -3.38 -0.41
C GLU A 15 10.79 -3.51 0.76
N ALA A 16 9.89 -2.53 0.93
CA ALA A 16 8.89 -2.57 1.98
C ALA A 16 7.94 -3.77 1.82
N LEU A 17 7.50 -4.04 0.59
CA LEU A 17 6.59 -5.15 0.31
C LEU A 17 7.23 -6.50 0.64
N ASP A 18 8.53 -6.63 0.43
CA ASP A 18 9.26 -7.87 0.73
C ASP A 18 9.31 -8.18 2.23
N THR A 19 9.05 -7.20 3.08
CA THR A 19 9.08 -7.38 4.54
C THR A 19 7.71 -7.68 5.14
N ILE A 20 6.64 -7.67 4.35
CA ILE A 20 5.30 -7.93 4.86
C ILE A 20 5.12 -9.42 5.14
N PRO A 21 4.59 -9.79 6.33
CA PRO A 21 4.42 -11.19 6.69
C PRO A 21 3.50 -11.97 5.74
N PRO A 22 3.75 -13.28 5.53
CA PRO A 22 2.91 -14.11 4.67
C PRO A 22 1.44 -14.13 5.07
N GLU A 23 1.13 -13.98 6.34
CA GLU A 23 -0.25 -13.91 6.86
C GLU A 23 -1.05 -12.77 6.22
N LEU A 24 -0.34 -11.72 5.81
CA LEU A 24 -0.96 -10.57 5.15
C LEU A 24 -0.84 -10.66 3.64
N THR A 25 0.32 -11.07 3.12
CA THR A 25 0.53 -11.10 1.66
C THR A 25 -0.39 -12.08 0.95
N ARG A 26 -0.89 -13.10 1.64
CA ARG A 26 -1.87 -14.02 1.07
C ARG A 26 -3.15 -13.30 0.63
N HIS A 27 -3.48 -12.17 1.25
CA HIS A 27 -4.64 -11.36 0.88
C HIS A 27 -4.36 -10.47 -0.33
N MET A 28 -3.10 -10.40 -0.76
CA MET A 28 -2.66 -9.51 -1.83
C MET A 28 -2.55 -10.18 -3.19
N ARG A 29 -3.04 -11.40 -3.34
CA ARG A 29 -2.90 -12.17 -4.59
C ARG A 29 -3.48 -11.49 -5.81
N ASN A 30 -4.54 -10.72 -5.62
CA ASN A 30 -5.18 -9.99 -6.70
C ASN A 30 -5.20 -8.50 -6.38
N VAL A 31 -4.11 -8.00 -5.82
CA VAL A 31 -3.95 -6.59 -5.46
C VAL A 31 -2.65 -6.09 -6.06
N VAL A 32 -2.71 -4.98 -6.80
CA VAL A 32 -1.52 -4.31 -7.33
C VAL A 32 -1.20 -3.10 -6.48
N ILE A 33 0.08 -2.81 -6.36
CA ILE A 33 0.54 -1.61 -5.68
C ILE A 33 0.93 -0.59 -6.74
N LEU A 34 0.33 0.59 -6.68
CA LEU A 34 0.60 1.69 -7.60
C LEU A 34 1.20 2.86 -6.83
N VAL A 35 2.22 3.47 -7.41
CA VAL A 35 2.81 4.70 -6.86
C VAL A 35 2.23 5.88 -7.62
N GLU A 36 1.60 6.79 -6.90
CA GLU A 36 1.07 8.03 -7.45
C GLU A 36 1.75 9.19 -6.76
N ASP A 37 1.94 10.30 -7.47
CA ASP A 37 2.66 11.42 -6.91
C ASP A 37 1.84 12.18 -5.89
N GLU A 38 0.56 12.41 -6.17
CA GLU A 38 -0.28 13.25 -5.34
C GLU A 38 -1.49 12.53 -4.80
N ALA A 39 -1.78 12.78 -3.50
CA ALA A 39 -2.96 12.25 -2.85
C ALA A 39 -4.18 13.09 -3.20
N PRO A 40 -5.40 12.49 -3.16
CA PRO A 40 -6.64 13.24 -3.35
C PRO A 40 -6.92 14.21 -2.21
N GLU A 41 -6.30 14.02 -1.06
CA GLU A 41 -6.41 14.94 0.07
C GLU A 41 -5.11 14.98 0.86
N PRO A 42 -4.81 16.12 1.53
CA PRO A 42 -3.56 16.24 2.29
C PRO A 42 -3.47 15.24 3.43
N GLY A 43 -2.27 14.69 3.62
CA GLY A 43 -1.98 13.77 4.71
C GLY A 43 -2.36 12.32 4.46
N LEU A 44 -3.00 12.03 3.33
CA LEU A 44 -3.35 10.65 2.98
C LEU A 44 -2.13 9.97 2.37
N LEU A 45 -1.64 8.92 3.02
CA LEU A 45 -0.42 8.23 2.60
C LEU A 45 -0.67 7.12 1.59
N GLY A 46 -1.85 6.50 1.63
CA GLY A 46 -2.24 5.46 0.70
C GLY A 46 -3.74 5.20 0.77
N LEU A 47 -4.24 4.45 -0.20
CA LEU A 47 -5.67 4.16 -0.27
C LEU A 47 -5.91 2.85 -1.03
N TYR A 48 -6.76 2.00 -0.46
CA TYR A 48 -7.21 0.77 -1.12
C TYR A 48 -8.38 1.08 -2.04
N HIS A 49 -8.27 0.63 -3.29
CA HIS A 49 -9.33 0.76 -4.30
C HIS A 49 -9.78 -0.64 -4.70
N GLY A 50 -10.99 -1.02 -4.27
CA GLY A 50 -11.59 -2.26 -4.70
C GLY A 50 -12.34 -2.09 -6.02
N VAL A 51 -12.32 -3.12 -6.86
CA VAL A 51 -13.09 -3.14 -8.09
C VAL A 51 -14.48 -3.73 -7.80
N PRO A 52 -15.57 -3.04 -8.13
CA PRO A 52 -16.90 -3.56 -7.91
C PRO A 52 -17.13 -4.90 -8.60
N LEU A 53 -17.85 -5.81 -7.95
CA LEU A 53 -18.15 -7.12 -8.50
C LEU A 53 -18.86 -7.04 -9.85
N THR A 54 -19.68 -6.01 -10.05
CA THR A 54 -20.38 -5.79 -11.30
C THR A 54 -19.46 -5.52 -12.48
N GLU A 55 -18.25 -5.03 -12.22
CA GLU A 55 -17.25 -4.77 -13.26
C GLU A 55 -16.35 -5.97 -13.49
N ARG A 56 -16.18 -6.83 -12.47
CA ARG A 56 -15.29 -7.98 -12.54
C ARG A 56 -15.79 -9.04 -13.51
N GLY A 57 -17.09 -9.21 -13.64
CA GLY A 57 -17.69 -10.25 -14.46
C GLY A 57 -17.55 -10.06 -15.95
N ASP A 58 -17.26 -8.86 -16.41
CA ASP A 58 -17.22 -8.49 -17.83
C ASP A 58 -15.83 -8.51 -18.43
N TRP A 59 -14.85 -8.98 -17.68
CA TRP A 59 -13.46 -8.87 -18.10
C TRP A 59 -12.93 -10.21 -18.58
N TYR A 60 -12.43 -10.26 -19.78
CA TYR A 60 -11.76 -11.37 -20.51
C TYR A 60 -11.38 -12.63 -19.72
N GLY A 61 -12.35 -13.28 -19.10
CA GLY A 61 -12.06 -14.50 -18.34
C GLY A 61 -11.23 -14.31 -17.09
N GLY A 62 -10.84 -13.06 -16.80
CA GLY A 62 -10.06 -12.71 -15.62
C GLY A 62 -10.81 -11.78 -14.70
N VAL A 63 -10.27 -11.58 -13.53
CA VAL A 63 -10.77 -10.66 -12.52
C VAL A 63 -9.89 -9.44 -12.52
N LEU A 64 -10.49 -8.23 -12.63
CA LEU A 64 -9.74 -6.99 -12.47
C LEU A 64 -9.12 -6.97 -11.09
N PRO A 65 -7.82 -6.64 -10.96
CA PRO A 65 -7.20 -6.57 -9.65
C PRO A 65 -7.69 -5.32 -8.89
N ASP A 66 -7.82 -5.46 -7.58
CA ASP A 66 -7.89 -4.30 -6.71
C ASP A 66 -6.52 -3.65 -6.71
N HIS A 67 -6.41 -2.40 -6.25
CA HIS A 67 -5.10 -1.79 -6.11
C HIS A 67 -5.01 -0.94 -4.85
N ILE A 68 -3.78 -0.77 -4.38
CA ILE A 68 -3.48 0.17 -3.30
C ILE A 68 -2.60 1.25 -3.92
N SER A 69 -3.04 2.50 -3.83
CA SER A 69 -2.23 3.64 -4.24
C SER A 69 -1.36 4.07 -3.06
N ILE A 70 -0.08 4.31 -3.33
CA ILE A 70 0.87 4.86 -2.37
C ILE A 70 1.22 6.25 -2.86
N TYR A 71 1.00 7.26 -2.03
CA TYR A 71 1.17 8.66 -2.43
C TYR A 71 2.56 9.16 -2.08
N ARG A 72 3.40 9.24 -3.11
CA ARG A 72 4.82 9.54 -2.98
C ARG A 72 5.10 10.86 -2.26
N ASN A 73 4.46 11.94 -2.68
CA ASN A 73 4.72 13.25 -2.10
C ASN A 73 4.36 13.31 -0.62
N GLU A 74 3.24 12.71 -0.25
CA GLU A 74 2.79 12.70 1.15
C GLU A 74 3.74 11.91 2.04
N ILE A 75 4.23 10.78 1.56
CA ILE A 75 5.18 9.96 2.33
C ILE A 75 6.53 10.67 2.46
N MET A 76 7.04 11.23 1.36
CA MET A 76 8.31 11.94 1.41
C MET A 76 8.28 13.13 2.37
N GLU A 77 7.14 13.80 2.46
CA GLU A 77 7.00 14.97 3.32
C GLU A 77 7.22 14.64 4.80
N ILE A 78 6.77 13.46 5.25
CA ILE A 78 6.87 13.08 6.66
C ILE A 78 8.09 12.24 6.99
N CYS A 79 8.90 11.87 6.00
CA CYS A 79 10.08 11.03 6.17
C CYS A 79 11.37 11.84 6.09
N GLU A 80 12.38 11.44 6.88
CA GLU A 80 13.70 12.07 6.86
C GLU A 80 14.76 11.15 6.24
N THR A 81 14.55 9.83 6.30
CA THR A 81 15.52 8.84 5.83
C THR A 81 14.84 7.83 4.90
N VAL A 82 15.66 7.06 4.16
CA VAL A 82 15.14 5.98 3.32
C VAL A 82 14.49 4.88 4.17
N GLU A 83 15.03 4.64 5.37
CA GLU A 83 14.45 3.67 6.31
C GLU A 83 13.06 4.10 6.75
N ASP A 84 12.86 5.40 6.98
CA ASP A 84 11.54 5.95 7.30
C ASP A 84 10.55 5.68 6.17
N VAL A 85 10.98 5.84 4.92
CA VAL A 85 10.13 5.60 3.75
C VAL A 85 9.70 4.13 3.70
N VAL A 86 10.65 3.21 3.87
CA VAL A 86 10.35 1.77 3.88
C VAL A 86 9.34 1.44 4.98
N ASP A 87 9.54 1.96 6.17
CA ASP A 87 8.64 1.74 7.31
C ASP A 87 7.25 2.30 7.05
N GLU A 88 7.16 3.54 6.55
CA GLU A 88 5.86 4.16 6.28
C GLU A 88 5.09 3.46 5.17
N VAL A 89 5.77 3.05 4.11
CA VAL A 89 5.12 2.30 3.03
C VAL A 89 4.59 0.97 3.56
N ARG A 90 5.41 0.24 4.33
CA ARG A 90 5.00 -1.03 4.92
C ARG A 90 3.76 -0.87 5.80
N ILE A 91 3.80 0.09 6.72
CA ILE A 91 2.69 0.36 7.63
C ILE A 91 1.43 0.74 6.84
N THR A 92 1.56 1.60 5.85
CA THR A 92 0.44 2.04 5.03
C THR A 92 -0.21 0.85 4.31
N VAL A 93 0.58 0.01 3.65
CA VAL A 93 0.05 -1.16 2.94
C VAL A 93 -0.62 -2.12 3.91
N VAL A 94 0.02 -2.41 5.04
CA VAL A 94 -0.53 -3.33 6.05
C VAL A 94 -1.87 -2.82 6.58
N HIS A 95 -1.97 -1.53 6.89
CA HIS A 95 -3.21 -0.95 7.41
C HIS A 95 -4.34 -0.96 6.37
N GLU A 96 -4.03 -0.67 5.11
CA GLU A 96 -5.04 -0.71 4.04
C GLU A 96 -5.55 -2.14 3.80
N ILE A 97 -4.66 -3.13 3.79
CA ILE A 97 -5.05 -4.53 3.69
C ILE A 97 -5.91 -4.93 4.89
N ALA A 98 -5.48 -4.58 6.09
CA ALA A 98 -6.20 -4.94 7.31
C ALA A 98 -7.62 -4.37 7.32
N HIS A 99 -7.77 -3.10 6.98
CA HIS A 99 -9.09 -2.45 6.93
C HIS A 99 -10.00 -3.13 5.91
N HIS A 100 -9.47 -3.41 4.73
CA HIS A 100 -10.28 -4.00 3.66
C HIS A 100 -10.71 -5.44 3.97
N PHE A 101 -9.84 -6.23 4.58
CA PHE A 101 -10.10 -7.64 4.85
C PHE A 101 -10.56 -7.91 6.29
N GLY A 102 -10.82 -6.88 7.06
CA GLY A 102 -11.38 -7.01 8.39
C GLY A 102 -10.43 -7.60 9.45
N ILE A 103 -9.13 -7.40 9.28
CA ILE A 103 -8.14 -7.81 10.27
C ILE A 103 -8.18 -6.81 11.42
N ASN A 104 -8.31 -7.30 12.65
CA ASN A 104 -8.51 -6.42 13.79
C ASN A 104 -7.23 -5.75 14.30
N ASP A 105 -7.41 -4.65 15.03
CA ASP A 105 -6.30 -3.87 15.56
C ASP A 105 -5.44 -4.63 16.57
N ASP A 106 -6.03 -5.53 17.34
CA ASP A 106 -5.27 -6.34 18.31
C ASP A 106 -4.21 -7.20 17.61
N TRP A 107 -4.59 -7.80 16.48
CA TRP A 107 -3.65 -8.58 15.69
C TRP A 107 -2.51 -7.69 15.19
N LEU A 108 -2.86 -6.50 14.69
CA LEU A 108 -1.87 -5.54 14.17
C LEU A 108 -0.90 -5.13 15.26
N HIS A 109 -1.40 -4.78 16.44
CA HIS A 109 -0.56 -4.38 17.57
C HIS A 109 0.39 -5.49 17.99
N ARG A 110 -0.07 -6.74 18.02
CA ARG A 110 0.77 -7.87 18.40
C ARG A 110 1.89 -8.13 17.41
N HIS A 111 1.72 -7.71 16.16
CA HIS A 111 2.70 -7.91 15.09
C HIS A 111 3.50 -6.64 14.77
N GLY A 112 3.36 -5.60 15.58
CA GLY A 112 4.18 -4.40 15.45
C GLY A 112 3.67 -3.33 14.47
N TYR A 113 2.40 -3.37 14.16
CA TYR A 113 1.80 -2.40 13.23
C TYR A 113 0.79 -1.42 13.89
#